data_265fcd737ba2032b57beee9c11aff2a7
#
_entry.id   265fcd737ba2032b57beee9c11aff2a7
#
_cell.length_a   1.000
_cell.length_b   1.000
_cell.length_c   1.000
_cell.angle_alpha   90.00
_cell.angle_beta   90.00
_cell.angle_gamma   90.00
#
_symmetry.space_group_name_H-M   'P 1'
#
loop_
_entity.id
_entity.type
_entity.pdbx_description
1 polymer ?
#
loop_
_entity_poly.entity_id
_entity_poly.type
_entity_poly.pdbx_seq_one_letter_code
_entity_poly.pdbx_strand_id
1 'polypeptide(L)'
;MKTKIGTIIMIAFAVLYFSSVANAVDKTLEQIVQEAKAAINEVSAAEVKEMIDNKEDIILLDVRDKEEYEPEHIPGAINISRGTLELKSNLIIPDKTKKIVVYCGIDRRSPLATKTLNDFGYKKAINMVGGLKAWKEAGYPLAK
;
A
#
# COMPACT_ATOMS: atom_id res chain seq x y z
N MET A 1 -31.44 -51.71 -18.64
CA MET A 1 -31.70 -50.30 -18.94
C MET A 1 -31.33 -49.35 -17.78
N LYS A 2 -30.41 -49.73 -16.89
CA LYS A 2 -30.02 -48.95 -15.69
C LYS A 2 -28.61 -48.35 -15.75
N THR A 3 -27.85 -48.48 -16.83
CA THR A 3 -26.44 -48.10 -16.94
C THR A 3 -26.16 -46.81 -17.73
N LYS A 4 -27.17 -46.22 -18.38
CA LYS A 4 -26.95 -45.01 -19.22
C LYS A 4 -27.17 -43.68 -18.49
N ILE A 5 -27.89 -43.66 -17.38
CA ILE A 5 -28.19 -42.41 -16.64
C ILE A 5 -27.02 -42.02 -15.74
N GLY A 6 -26.32 -43.00 -15.16
CA GLY A 6 -25.18 -42.75 -14.27
C GLY A 6 -23.98 -42.12 -14.99
N THR A 7 -23.73 -42.50 -16.24
CA THR A 7 -22.59 -42.01 -17.03
C THR A 7 -22.78 -40.55 -17.48
N ILE A 8 -24.03 -40.16 -17.77
CA ILE A 8 -24.34 -38.77 -18.19
C ILE A 8 -24.22 -37.81 -17.04
N ILE A 9 -24.58 -38.21 -15.82
CA ILE A 9 -24.45 -37.36 -14.64
C ILE A 9 -22.98 -37.12 -14.26
N MET A 10 -22.11 -38.13 -14.41
CA MET A 10 -20.66 -37.98 -14.12
C MET A 10 -19.97 -37.04 -15.13
N ILE A 11 -20.37 -37.05 -16.39
CA ILE A 11 -19.79 -36.14 -17.39
C ILE A 11 -20.26 -34.70 -17.17
N ALA A 12 -21.51 -34.49 -16.77
CA ALA A 12 -22.03 -33.16 -16.45
C ALA A 12 -21.33 -32.53 -15.23
N PHE A 13 -20.95 -33.33 -14.20
CA PHE A 13 -20.22 -32.86 -13.04
C PHE A 13 -18.76 -32.53 -13.37
N ALA A 14 -18.12 -33.30 -14.26
CA ALA A 14 -16.73 -33.01 -14.69
C ALA A 14 -16.63 -31.72 -15.51
N VAL A 15 -17.64 -31.39 -16.32
CA VAL A 15 -17.66 -30.15 -17.13
C VAL A 15 -17.87 -28.91 -16.26
N LEU A 16 -18.62 -29.00 -15.16
CA LEU A 16 -18.82 -27.90 -14.23
C LEU A 16 -17.56 -27.60 -13.37
N TYR A 17 -16.71 -28.58 -13.11
CA TYR A 17 -15.47 -28.39 -12.37
C TYR A 17 -14.33 -27.79 -13.22
N PHE A 18 -14.39 -27.88 -14.55
CA PHE A 18 -13.33 -27.37 -15.43
C PHE A 18 -13.51 -25.90 -15.83
N SER A 19 -14.66 -25.28 -15.50
CA SER A 19 -14.95 -23.89 -15.86
C SER A 19 -14.42 -22.83 -14.88
N SER A 20 -13.75 -23.21 -13.79
CA SER A 20 -13.28 -22.27 -12.76
C SER A 20 -11.77 -21.99 -12.77
N VAL A 21 -11.03 -22.48 -13.77
CA VAL A 21 -9.56 -22.31 -13.85
C VAL A 21 -9.13 -21.30 -14.92
N ALA A 22 -10.05 -20.61 -15.55
CA ALA A 22 -9.71 -19.64 -16.56
C ALA A 22 -10.09 -18.22 -16.10
N ASN A 23 -9.17 -17.53 -15.48
CA ASN A 23 -8.91 -16.09 -15.62
C ASN A 23 -7.97 -15.62 -14.53
N ALA A 24 -6.73 -16.11 -14.52
CA ALA A 24 -5.63 -15.30 -14.02
C ALA A 24 -5.40 -14.19 -15.06
N VAL A 25 -6.22 -13.15 -15.02
CA VAL A 25 -5.95 -11.95 -15.82
C VAL A 25 -4.74 -11.30 -15.23
N ASP A 26 -3.67 -11.17 -15.99
CA ASP A 26 -2.50 -10.39 -15.59
C ASP A 26 -2.96 -8.96 -15.25
N LYS A 27 -2.74 -8.56 -14.00
CA LYS A 27 -3.16 -7.24 -13.54
C LYS A 27 -2.17 -6.19 -14.02
N THR A 28 -2.70 -5.06 -14.48
CA THR A 28 -1.87 -3.88 -14.73
C THR A 28 -1.41 -3.27 -13.41
N LEU A 29 -0.33 -2.47 -13.45
CA LEU A 29 0.14 -1.73 -12.28
C LEU A 29 -0.98 -0.87 -11.66
N GLU A 30 -1.78 -0.22 -12.49
CA GLU A 30 -2.88 0.62 -12.03
C GLU A 30 -3.93 -0.19 -11.25
N GLN A 31 -4.31 -1.37 -11.75
CA GLN A 31 -5.23 -2.26 -11.05
C GLN A 31 -4.67 -2.70 -9.69
N ILE A 32 -3.38 -3.05 -9.62
CA ILE A 32 -2.71 -3.43 -8.36
C ILE A 32 -2.72 -2.28 -7.36
N VAL A 33 -2.43 -1.06 -7.82
CA VAL A 33 -2.46 0.15 -6.98
C VAL A 33 -3.88 0.44 -6.47
N GLN A 34 -4.89 0.36 -7.34
CA GLN A 34 -6.29 0.59 -6.94
C GLN A 34 -6.78 -0.47 -5.93
N GLU A 35 -6.41 -1.73 -6.10
CA GLU A 35 -6.72 -2.78 -5.12
C GLU A 35 -6.05 -2.52 -3.76
N ALA A 36 -4.79 -2.04 -3.77
CA ALA A 36 -4.12 -1.66 -2.54
C ALA A 36 -4.84 -0.50 -1.84
N LYS A 37 -5.21 0.54 -2.60
CA LYS A 37 -5.97 1.70 -2.07
C LYS A 37 -7.31 1.29 -1.48
N ALA A 38 -8.03 0.38 -2.11
CA ALA A 38 -9.31 -0.12 -1.59
C ALA A 38 -9.17 -0.89 -0.26
N ALA A 39 -7.97 -1.36 0.07
CA ALA A 39 -7.69 -2.18 1.26
C ALA A 39 -7.02 -1.40 2.42
N ILE A 40 -6.77 -0.10 2.26
CA ILE A 40 -6.03 0.72 3.23
C ILE A 40 -6.82 1.97 3.61
N ASN A 41 -6.40 2.62 4.69
CA ASN A 41 -6.86 3.97 5.01
C ASN A 41 -5.97 5.01 4.32
N GLU A 42 -6.59 6.10 3.89
CA GLU A 42 -5.93 7.21 3.22
C GLU A 42 -6.17 8.53 3.97
N VAL A 43 -5.25 9.48 3.79
CA VAL A 43 -5.29 10.81 4.39
C VAL A 43 -4.75 11.83 3.38
N SER A 44 -5.26 13.05 3.37
CA SER A 44 -4.78 14.12 2.51
C SER A 44 -3.48 14.75 3.05
N ALA A 45 -2.73 15.43 2.18
CA ALA A 45 -1.56 16.22 2.59
C ALA A 45 -1.93 17.32 3.61
N ALA A 46 -3.12 17.90 3.51
CA ALA A 46 -3.61 18.91 4.45
C ALA A 46 -3.82 18.33 5.86
N GLU A 47 -4.48 17.18 5.96
CA GLU A 47 -4.66 16.49 7.25
C GLU A 47 -3.32 16.06 7.85
N VAL A 48 -2.36 15.61 7.03
CA VAL A 48 -1.00 15.30 7.52
C VAL A 48 -0.30 16.55 8.05
N LYS A 49 -0.44 17.68 7.35
CA LYS A 49 0.11 18.97 7.83
C LYS A 49 -0.51 19.35 9.17
N GLU A 50 -1.81 19.19 9.34
CA GLU A 50 -2.51 19.45 10.60
C GLU A 50 -2.03 18.52 11.73
N MET A 51 -1.83 17.23 11.46
CA MET A 51 -1.25 16.28 12.43
C MET A 51 0.14 16.74 12.91
N ILE A 52 0.98 17.22 11.99
CA ILE A 52 2.33 17.73 12.31
C ILE A 52 2.22 19.00 13.16
N ASP A 53 1.37 19.96 12.79
CA ASP A 53 1.20 21.22 13.51
C ASP A 53 0.66 20.99 14.93
N ASN A 54 -0.23 20.02 15.08
CA ASN A 54 -0.77 19.59 16.37
C ASN A 54 0.20 18.72 17.19
N LYS A 55 1.38 18.43 16.66
CA LYS A 55 2.41 17.57 17.28
C LYS A 55 1.89 16.18 17.65
N GLU A 56 1.04 15.62 16.80
CA GLU A 56 0.60 14.23 16.97
C GLU A 56 1.78 13.26 16.95
N ASP A 57 1.70 12.19 17.74
CA ASP A 57 2.71 11.13 17.78
C ASP A 57 2.59 10.23 16.53
N ILE A 58 3.09 10.72 15.41
CA ILE A 58 3.09 10.03 14.12
C ILE A 58 4.52 9.81 13.61
N ILE A 59 4.69 8.78 12.82
CA ILE A 59 5.89 8.54 12.01
C ILE A 59 5.56 8.90 10.57
N LEU A 60 6.32 9.83 9.99
CA LEU A 60 6.27 10.10 8.56
C LEU A 60 7.26 9.17 7.86
N LEU A 61 6.78 8.32 6.97
CA LEU A 61 7.58 7.33 6.27
C LEU A 61 7.62 7.61 4.77
N ASP A 62 8.78 8.04 4.28
CA ASP A 62 9.06 8.15 2.85
C ASP A 62 9.54 6.80 2.30
N VAL A 63 8.80 6.25 1.34
CA VAL A 63 9.16 4.97 0.71
C VAL A 63 9.80 5.14 -0.66
N ARG A 64 10.25 6.34 -1.00
CA ARG A 64 11.07 6.60 -2.18
C ARG A 64 12.49 6.05 -1.97
N ASP A 65 13.23 5.97 -3.04
CA ASP A 65 14.63 5.60 -2.94
C ASP A 65 15.45 6.72 -2.29
N LYS A 66 16.59 6.36 -1.70
CA LYS A 66 17.40 7.28 -0.90
C LYS A 66 17.83 8.51 -1.70
N GLU A 67 18.17 8.32 -2.96
CA GLU A 67 18.58 9.36 -3.89
C GLU A 67 17.46 10.36 -4.22
N GLU A 68 16.19 9.95 -4.05
CA GLU A 68 15.02 10.84 -4.17
C GLU A 68 14.72 11.56 -2.85
N TYR A 69 14.97 10.89 -1.71
CA TYR A 69 14.70 11.40 -0.37
C TYR A 69 15.71 12.47 0.06
N GLU A 70 17.01 12.24 -0.14
CA GLU A 70 18.07 13.11 0.36
C GLU A 70 17.97 14.56 -0.15
N PRO A 71 17.66 14.85 -1.42
CA PRO A 71 17.54 16.22 -1.89
C PRO A 71 16.35 16.99 -1.33
N GLU A 72 15.22 16.31 -1.12
CA GLU A 72 13.99 16.92 -0.59
C GLU A 72 13.05 15.88 0.01
N HIS A 73 12.52 16.16 1.20
CA HIS A 73 11.51 15.32 1.85
C HIS A 73 10.64 16.13 2.81
N ILE A 74 9.58 15.54 3.36
CA ILE A 74 8.75 16.19 4.39
C ILE A 74 9.57 16.28 5.68
N PRO A 75 9.65 17.45 6.35
CA PRO A 75 10.42 17.60 7.58
C PRO A 75 10.05 16.55 8.65
N GLY A 76 11.08 15.90 9.20
CA GLY A 76 10.91 14.85 10.21
C GLY A 76 10.56 13.45 9.65
N ALA A 77 10.46 13.31 8.35
CA ALA A 77 10.25 11.99 7.74
C ALA A 77 11.51 11.11 7.89
N ILE A 78 11.28 9.81 8.08
CA ILE A 78 12.30 8.77 7.94
C ILE A 78 12.17 8.11 6.59
N ASN A 79 13.28 7.54 6.08
CA ASN A 79 13.28 6.87 4.79
C ASN A 79 13.49 5.36 4.93
N ILE A 80 12.59 4.59 4.34
CA ILE A 80 12.76 3.17 4.07
C ILE A 80 12.29 2.93 2.63
N SER A 81 13.23 2.75 1.71
CA SER A 81 12.90 2.47 0.31
C SER A 81 11.93 1.29 0.18
N ARG A 82 10.93 1.41 -0.71
CA ARG A 82 9.91 0.37 -0.93
C ARG A 82 10.53 -1.02 -1.15
N GLY A 83 11.68 -1.08 -1.83
CA GLY A 83 12.37 -2.34 -2.12
C GLY A 83 13.00 -3.03 -0.91
N THR A 84 13.11 -2.34 0.23
CA THR A 84 13.70 -2.89 1.46
C THR A 84 12.75 -2.83 2.66
N LEU A 85 11.49 -2.46 2.42
CA LEU A 85 10.50 -2.20 3.47
C LEU A 85 10.30 -3.42 4.39
N GLU A 86 10.08 -4.59 3.82
CA GLU A 86 9.85 -5.84 4.55
C GLU A 86 11.04 -6.24 5.42
N LEU A 87 12.26 -5.92 4.98
CA LEU A 87 13.49 -6.26 5.69
C LEU A 87 13.80 -5.29 6.83
N LYS A 88 13.45 -4.01 6.65
CA LYS A 88 13.90 -2.92 7.54
C LYS A 88 12.84 -2.39 8.49
N SER A 89 11.55 -2.57 8.18
CA SER A 89 10.48 -1.97 8.98
C SER A 89 10.54 -2.37 10.45
N ASN A 90 10.71 -3.64 10.78
CA ASN A 90 10.79 -4.09 12.19
C ASN A 90 12.05 -3.59 12.93
N LEU A 91 13.13 -3.29 12.19
CA LEU A 91 14.37 -2.77 12.78
C LEU A 91 14.28 -1.27 13.07
N ILE A 92 13.64 -0.52 12.16
CA ILE A 92 13.58 0.95 12.23
C ILE A 92 12.34 1.40 13.00
N ILE A 93 11.22 0.67 12.87
CA ILE A 93 9.95 0.94 13.55
C ILE A 93 9.54 -0.31 14.33
N PRO A 94 10.16 -0.60 15.48
CA PRO A 94 9.86 -1.81 16.25
C PRO A 94 8.46 -1.79 16.89
N ASP A 95 7.92 -0.62 17.18
CA ASP A 95 6.59 -0.46 17.76
C ASP A 95 5.51 -0.45 16.68
N LYS A 96 4.82 -1.58 16.53
CA LYS A 96 3.74 -1.75 15.54
C LYS A 96 2.44 -1.02 15.91
N THR A 97 2.34 -0.44 17.10
CA THR A 97 1.15 0.33 17.53
C THR A 97 1.18 1.78 17.08
N LYS A 98 2.32 2.25 16.58
CA LYS A 98 2.50 3.62 16.08
C LYS A 98 1.63 3.91 14.87
N LYS A 99 1.15 5.14 14.79
CA LYS A 99 0.50 5.70 13.59
C LYS A 99 1.59 6.07 12.59
N ILE A 100 1.55 5.49 11.41
CA ILE A 100 2.54 5.71 10.35
C ILE A 100 1.82 6.32 9.15
N VAL A 101 2.25 7.52 8.76
CA VAL A 101 1.82 8.16 7.52
C VAL A 101 2.85 7.83 6.45
N VAL A 102 2.45 7.06 5.44
CA VAL A 102 3.31 6.58 4.37
C VAL A 102 3.11 7.45 3.13
N TYR A 103 4.20 7.90 2.52
CA TYR A 103 4.13 8.63 1.26
C TYR A 103 5.24 8.23 0.29
N CYS A 104 5.05 8.53 -0.98
CA CYS A 104 6.07 8.44 -2.02
C CYS A 104 6.03 9.70 -2.91
N GLY A 105 6.57 9.66 -4.12
CA GLY A 105 6.57 10.82 -5.03
C GLY A 105 5.17 11.22 -5.51
N ILE A 106 4.41 10.27 -6.08
CA ILE A 106 3.15 10.52 -6.81
C ILE A 106 2.05 9.48 -6.50
N ASP A 107 2.05 8.90 -5.29
CA ASP A 107 0.97 8.01 -4.82
C ASP A 107 0.82 6.68 -5.59
N ARG A 108 1.94 6.09 -6.03
CA ARG A 108 1.97 4.76 -6.64
C ARG A 108 2.64 3.70 -5.77
N ARG A 109 3.79 4.03 -5.18
CA ARG A 109 4.56 3.13 -4.29
C ARG A 109 3.98 3.08 -2.88
N SER A 110 3.48 4.20 -2.37
CA SER A 110 2.99 4.30 -0.99
C SER A 110 1.71 3.52 -0.71
N PRO A 111 0.71 3.40 -1.59
CA PRO A 111 -0.42 2.50 -1.32
C PRO A 111 -0.01 1.04 -1.15
N LEU A 112 0.90 0.56 -2.00
CA LEU A 112 1.45 -0.80 -1.92
C LEU A 112 2.26 -1.00 -0.63
N ALA A 113 3.07 0.00 -0.26
CA ALA A 113 3.84 -0.01 0.98
C ALA A 113 2.94 -0.03 2.22
N THR A 114 1.88 0.78 2.23
CA THR A 114 0.90 0.84 3.34
C THR A 114 0.20 -0.49 3.50
N LYS A 115 -0.24 -1.10 2.39
CA LYS A 115 -0.85 -2.43 2.43
C LYS A 115 0.13 -3.47 3.01
N THR A 116 1.37 -3.49 2.54
CA THR A 116 2.42 -4.37 3.08
C THR A 116 2.62 -4.16 4.58
N LEU A 117 2.71 -2.92 5.05
CA LEU A 117 2.84 -2.62 6.48
C LEU A 117 1.63 -3.11 7.29
N ASN A 118 0.41 -2.92 6.78
CA ASN A 118 -0.80 -3.44 7.42
C ASN A 118 -0.79 -4.96 7.52
N ASP A 119 -0.32 -5.67 6.48
CA ASP A 119 -0.18 -7.12 6.47
C ASP A 119 0.91 -7.59 7.46
N PHE A 120 1.96 -6.79 7.66
CA PHE A 120 3.02 -7.02 8.66
C PHE A 120 2.62 -6.67 10.10
N GLY A 121 1.40 -6.18 10.31
CA GLY A 121 0.85 -5.89 11.64
C GLY A 121 0.90 -4.43 12.07
N TYR A 122 1.39 -3.51 11.24
CA TYR A 122 1.30 -2.05 11.48
C TYR A 122 -0.09 -1.54 11.12
N LYS A 123 -1.10 -1.89 11.92
CA LYS A 123 -2.52 -1.65 11.62
C LYS A 123 -2.93 -0.18 11.56
N LYS A 124 -2.08 0.73 12.02
CA LYS A 124 -2.29 2.18 11.96
C LYS A 124 -1.45 2.85 10.87
N ALA A 125 -0.89 2.08 9.92
CA ALA A 125 -0.28 2.65 8.73
C ALA A 125 -1.39 3.13 7.77
N ILE A 126 -1.25 4.38 7.30
CA ILE A 126 -2.17 5.08 6.41
C ILE A 126 -1.39 5.71 5.25
N ASN A 127 -1.99 5.81 4.08
CA ASN A 127 -1.37 6.38 2.89
C ASN A 127 -1.67 7.87 2.75
N MET A 128 -0.67 8.70 2.51
CA MET A 128 -0.90 10.11 2.12
C MET A 128 -1.15 10.21 0.61
N VAL A 129 -2.38 10.56 0.27
CA VAL A 129 -2.84 10.71 -1.11
C VAL A 129 -2.02 11.76 -1.87
N GLY A 130 -1.67 11.45 -3.11
CA GLY A 130 -0.90 12.35 -3.97
C GLY A 130 0.60 12.44 -3.65
N GLY A 131 1.05 11.88 -2.54
CA GLY A 131 2.45 11.79 -2.15
C GLY A 131 3.12 13.16 -1.99
N LEU A 132 4.45 13.21 -2.18
CA LEU A 132 5.23 14.44 -2.06
C LEU A 132 4.79 15.52 -3.06
N LYS A 133 4.26 15.11 -4.22
CA LYS A 133 3.72 16.05 -5.21
C LYS A 133 2.59 16.89 -4.61
N ALA A 134 1.59 16.26 -3.99
CA ALA A 134 0.46 16.97 -3.37
C ALA A 134 0.93 17.87 -2.21
N TRP A 135 1.90 17.43 -1.42
CA TRP A 135 2.53 18.22 -0.37
C TRP A 135 3.17 19.51 -0.92
N LYS A 136 3.91 19.40 -2.01
CA LYS A 136 4.57 20.54 -2.71
C LYS A 136 3.56 21.48 -3.33
N GLU A 137 2.53 20.97 -3.99
CA GLU A 137 1.46 21.76 -4.61
C GLU A 137 0.67 22.56 -3.57
N ALA A 138 0.54 22.06 -2.35
CA ALA A 138 -0.03 22.79 -1.23
C ALA A 138 0.91 23.87 -0.63
N GLY A 139 2.14 23.99 -1.13
CA GLY A 139 3.12 24.96 -0.63
C GLY A 139 3.69 24.67 0.74
N TYR A 140 3.62 23.40 1.21
CA TYR A 140 4.11 23.02 2.53
C TYR A 140 5.64 22.88 2.57
N PRO A 141 6.28 23.03 3.75
CA PRO A 141 7.73 23.05 3.87
C PRO A 141 8.39 21.73 3.51
N LEU A 142 9.63 21.81 3.02
CA LEU A 142 10.49 20.69 2.70
C LEU A 142 11.79 20.79 3.52
N ALA A 143 12.39 19.65 3.82
CA ALA A 143 13.74 19.48 4.35
C ALA A 143 14.68 18.86 3.31
N LYS A 144 15.98 18.91 3.59
CA LYS A 144 17.05 18.26 2.82
C LYS A 144 17.84 17.33 3.73
#